data_08fe31dd05ec90cfc46fdd7db1ac9c9d
#
_entry.id   08fe31dd05ec90cfc46fdd7db1ac9c9d
#
_cell.length_a   1.000
_cell.length_b   1.000
_cell.length_c   1.000
_cell.angle_alpha   90.00
_cell.angle_beta   90.00
_cell.angle_gamma   90.00
#
_symmetry.space_group_name_H-M   'P 1'
#
loop_
_entity.id
_entity.type
_entity.pdbx_description
1 polymer ?
#
loop_
_entity_poly.entity_id
_entity_poly.type
_entity_poly.pdbx_seq_one_letter_code
_entity_poly.pdbx_strand_id
1 'polypeptide(L)'
;DAWEGGHRVPFIAHWPGKIKAGEVSDQLICNVDMLATFAALTGQTLEDGQGRDSKNMLEAITGATNEQLREEVVLAAQKKSHLSIRKGEWMYIGAQGGGGFTSGKHGAQAFGGPAAISFAGQINSDIENGQITEVASPAQLYNLEKDPSQTTNLYEQFPEKVKELEKLLKSYQELAGITK
;
A
#
# COMPACT_ATOMS: atom_id res chain seq x y z
N ASP A 1 -7.18 3.65 5.46
CA ASP A 1 -7.84 3.48 4.17
C ASP A 1 -6.90 2.88 3.12
N ALA A 2 -7.34 2.73 1.87
CA ALA A 2 -6.56 2.10 0.80
C ALA A 2 -5.60 3.07 0.08
N TRP A 3 -5.76 4.38 0.23
CA TRP A 3 -4.86 5.38 -0.33
C TRP A 3 -3.57 5.50 0.49
N GLU A 4 -2.50 6.00 -0.15
CA GLU A 4 -1.17 6.14 0.49
C GLU A 4 -1.22 6.85 1.85
N GLY A 5 -2.03 7.89 2.00
CA GLY A 5 -2.20 8.60 3.28
C GLY A 5 -2.78 7.76 4.43
N GLY A 6 -3.34 6.59 4.13
CA GLY A 6 -3.91 5.70 5.14
C GLY A 6 -2.94 4.64 5.68
N HIS A 7 -1.84 4.38 5.00
CA HIS A 7 -0.92 3.29 5.35
C HIS A 7 0.56 3.62 5.17
N ARG A 8 0.91 4.64 4.40
CA ARG A 8 2.29 5.10 4.26
C ARG A 8 2.68 5.93 5.47
N VAL A 9 3.64 5.42 6.23
CA VAL A 9 4.17 6.06 7.44
C VAL A 9 5.67 6.29 7.32
N PRO A 10 6.23 7.30 7.99
CA PRO A 10 7.68 7.47 8.06
C PRO A 10 8.35 6.24 8.69
N PHE A 11 9.43 5.78 8.07
CA PHE A 11 10.31 4.75 8.63
C PHE A 11 11.72 5.32 8.76
N ILE A 12 12.26 5.32 9.97
CA ILE A 12 13.58 5.84 10.28
C ILE A 12 14.38 4.77 11.03
N ALA A 13 15.54 4.42 10.49
CA ALA A 13 16.48 3.51 11.14
C ALA A 13 17.75 4.25 11.52
N HIS A 14 18.22 4.04 12.75
CA HIS A 14 19.45 4.64 13.24
C HIS A 14 20.35 3.56 13.88
N TRP A 15 21.50 3.32 13.29
CA TRP A 15 22.48 2.35 13.80
C TRP A 15 23.90 2.82 13.50
N PRO A 16 24.53 3.55 14.44
CA PRO A 16 25.88 4.06 14.26
C PRO A 16 26.87 2.97 13.91
N GLY A 17 27.68 3.22 12.89
CA GLY A 17 28.68 2.28 12.41
C GLY A 17 28.15 1.16 11.49
N LYS A 18 26.82 1.07 11.28
CA LYS A 18 26.18 0.11 10.37
C LYS A 18 25.35 0.79 9.29
N ILE A 19 24.62 1.83 9.64
CA ILE A 19 23.83 2.65 8.72
C ILE A 19 24.53 3.98 8.54
N LYS A 20 24.76 4.37 7.30
CA LYS A 20 25.39 5.65 6.96
C LYS A 20 24.45 6.80 7.30
N ALA A 21 24.97 7.85 7.92
CA ALA A 21 24.19 9.03 8.27
C ALA A 21 23.68 9.76 7.01
N GLY A 22 22.41 10.20 7.04
CA GLY A 22 21.80 10.94 5.94
C GLY A 22 21.41 10.11 4.72
N GLU A 23 21.49 8.78 4.80
CA GLU A 23 21.06 7.90 3.73
C GLU A 23 19.53 7.92 3.58
N VAL A 24 19.05 7.90 2.34
CA VAL A 24 17.64 7.75 1.99
C VAL A 24 17.51 6.54 1.08
N SER A 25 16.50 5.72 1.31
CA SER A 25 16.26 4.50 0.55
C SER A 25 14.83 4.47 0.00
N ASP A 26 14.68 4.08 -1.25
CA ASP A 26 13.40 3.90 -1.94
C ASP A 26 12.87 2.45 -1.86
N GLN A 27 13.46 1.64 -0.99
CA GLN A 27 13.04 0.26 -0.76
C GLN A 27 11.60 0.20 -0.27
N LEU A 28 10.80 -0.67 -0.88
CA LEU A 28 9.47 -0.98 -0.40
C LEU A 28 9.58 -1.85 0.85
N ILE A 29 9.20 -1.30 2.01
CA ILE A 29 9.23 -1.98 3.31
C ILE A 29 7.83 -2.00 3.91
N CYS A 30 7.44 -3.13 4.49
CA CYS A 30 6.21 -3.27 5.24
C CYS A 30 6.52 -3.63 6.71
N ASN A 31 5.69 -3.20 7.67
CA ASN A 31 5.91 -3.51 9.08
C ASN A 31 6.02 -5.02 9.36
N VAL A 32 5.35 -5.86 8.60
CA VAL A 32 5.45 -7.33 8.73
C VAL A 32 6.87 -7.84 8.46
N ASP A 33 7.70 -7.09 7.73
CA ASP A 33 9.08 -7.46 7.40
C ASP A 33 10.01 -7.43 8.62
N MET A 34 9.60 -6.73 9.68
CA MET A 34 10.42 -6.63 10.89
C MET A 34 10.62 -7.99 11.57
N LEU A 35 9.70 -8.94 11.43
CA LEU A 35 9.87 -10.27 12.01
C LEU A 35 11.08 -11.00 11.39
N ALA A 36 11.12 -11.17 10.08
CA ALA A 36 12.24 -11.83 9.41
C ALA A 36 13.55 -11.01 9.51
N THR A 37 13.43 -9.69 9.50
CA THR A 37 14.59 -8.79 9.64
C THR A 37 15.23 -8.91 11.02
N PHE A 38 14.44 -8.93 12.10
CA PHE A 38 14.97 -9.09 13.45
C PHE A 38 15.45 -10.52 13.73
N ALA A 39 14.80 -11.53 13.14
CA ALA A 39 15.31 -12.89 13.19
C ALA A 39 16.73 -12.97 12.58
N ALA A 40 16.90 -12.43 11.36
CA ALA A 40 18.21 -12.37 10.71
C ALA A 40 19.23 -11.56 11.52
N LEU A 41 18.83 -10.40 12.05
CA LEU A 41 19.69 -9.54 12.87
C LEU A 41 20.22 -10.26 14.12
N THR A 42 19.41 -11.14 14.74
CA THR A 42 19.74 -11.88 15.96
C THR A 42 20.28 -13.27 15.70
N GLY A 43 20.49 -13.64 14.42
CA GLY A 43 20.96 -14.97 14.04
C GLY A 43 19.95 -16.10 14.30
N GLN A 44 18.66 -15.76 14.36
CA GLN A 44 17.57 -16.71 14.52
C GLN A 44 17.02 -17.13 13.16
N THR A 45 16.53 -18.36 13.07
CA THR A 45 15.82 -18.87 11.89
C THR A 45 14.34 -18.97 12.24
N LEU A 46 13.48 -18.48 11.35
CA LEU A 46 12.04 -18.67 11.48
C LEU A 46 11.68 -20.11 11.10
N GLU A 47 10.77 -20.71 11.86
CA GLU A 47 10.22 -22.03 11.56
C GLU A 47 9.25 -21.98 10.37
N ASP A 48 8.99 -23.12 9.73
CA ASP A 48 8.05 -23.24 8.63
C ASP A 48 6.66 -22.72 9.05
N GLY A 49 6.13 -21.82 8.23
CA GLY A 49 4.84 -21.17 8.47
C GLY A 49 4.89 -19.91 9.35
N GLN A 50 6.01 -19.58 9.98
CA GLN A 50 6.20 -18.31 10.66
C GLN A 50 6.54 -17.20 9.66
N GLY A 51 5.92 -16.03 9.84
CA GLY A 51 6.24 -14.84 9.04
C GLY A 51 6.09 -15.02 7.53
N ARG A 52 5.06 -15.71 7.06
CA ARG A 52 4.87 -16.01 5.62
C ARG A 52 4.97 -14.79 4.70
N ASP A 53 4.48 -13.64 5.18
CA ASP A 53 4.50 -12.37 4.43
C ASP A 53 5.73 -11.52 4.76
N SER A 54 6.56 -11.97 5.70
CA SER A 54 7.73 -11.24 6.19
C SER A 54 8.94 -11.51 5.31
N LYS A 55 9.55 -10.45 4.82
CA LYS A 55 10.84 -10.51 4.10
C LYS A 55 11.96 -9.96 4.97
N ASN A 56 13.13 -10.56 4.91
CA ASN A 56 14.31 -10.02 5.56
C ASN A 56 14.78 -8.77 4.81
N MET A 57 14.66 -7.62 5.43
CA MET A 57 15.03 -6.31 4.88
C MET A 57 16.35 -5.77 5.48
N LEU A 58 17.12 -6.60 6.17
CA LEU A 58 18.32 -6.15 6.88
C LEU A 58 19.34 -5.47 5.95
N GLU A 59 19.59 -6.06 4.79
CA GLU A 59 20.52 -5.50 3.80
C GLU A 59 20.01 -4.18 3.21
N ALA A 60 18.70 -4.08 2.96
CA ALA A 60 18.08 -2.84 2.51
C ALA A 60 18.17 -1.73 3.58
N ILE A 61 17.90 -2.08 4.84
CA ILE A 61 17.94 -1.12 5.97
C ILE A 61 19.36 -0.64 6.25
N THR A 62 20.36 -1.51 6.09
CA THR A 62 21.78 -1.15 6.31
C THR A 62 22.44 -0.51 5.10
N GLY A 63 21.76 -0.45 3.95
CA GLY A 63 22.34 0.05 2.70
C GLY A 63 23.36 -0.91 2.06
N ALA A 64 23.32 -2.18 2.43
CA ALA A 64 24.19 -3.21 1.86
C ALA A 64 23.77 -3.66 0.46
N THR A 65 22.52 -3.38 0.08
CA THR A 65 22.00 -3.63 -1.28
C THR A 65 21.13 -2.48 -1.77
N ASN A 66 21.16 -2.27 -3.10
CA ASN A 66 20.23 -1.39 -3.82
C ASN A 66 19.16 -2.20 -4.57
N GLU A 67 19.23 -3.53 -4.54
CA GLU A 67 18.20 -4.38 -5.15
C GLU A 67 16.91 -4.31 -4.36
N GLN A 68 15.77 -4.27 -5.05
CA GLN A 68 14.45 -4.29 -4.40
C GLN A 68 14.20 -5.67 -3.79
N LEU A 69 14.25 -5.77 -2.47
CA LEU A 69 14.03 -7.03 -1.75
C LEU A 69 12.53 -7.39 -1.66
N ARG A 70 11.66 -6.38 -1.74
CA ARG A 70 10.21 -6.55 -1.83
C ARG A 70 9.69 -5.89 -3.10
N GLU A 71 9.15 -6.67 -4.02
CA GLU A 71 8.62 -6.17 -5.29
C GLU A 71 7.20 -5.64 -5.16
N GLU A 72 6.37 -6.29 -4.31
CA GLU A 72 4.98 -5.91 -4.11
C GLU A 72 4.53 -6.06 -2.66
N VAL A 73 3.47 -5.36 -2.32
CA VAL A 73 2.75 -5.47 -1.04
C VAL A 73 1.25 -5.40 -1.26
N VAL A 74 0.52 -6.31 -0.60
CA VAL A 74 -0.94 -6.28 -0.52
C VAL A 74 -1.34 -5.61 0.77
N LEU A 75 -2.26 -4.67 0.69
CA LEU A 75 -2.74 -3.87 1.81
C LEU A 75 -4.25 -4.00 1.94
N ALA A 76 -4.72 -4.08 3.17
CA ALA A 76 -6.12 -4.12 3.51
C ALA A 76 -6.55 -2.80 4.14
N ALA A 77 -7.55 -2.15 3.53
CA ALA A 77 -8.25 -1.07 4.18
C ALA A 77 -9.20 -1.63 5.26
N GLN A 78 -9.85 -0.74 6.00
CA GLN A 78 -10.84 -1.12 7.01
C GLN A 78 -12.01 -1.91 6.40
N LYS A 79 -12.44 -1.58 5.18
CA LYS A 79 -13.39 -2.39 4.42
C LYS A 79 -12.68 -3.51 3.68
N LYS A 80 -13.10 -4.75 3.89
CA LYS A 80 -12.54 -5.96 3.24
C LYS A 80 -12.57 -5.92 1.70
N SER A 81 -13.53 -5.20 1.10
CA SER A 81 -13.63 -5.01 -0.35
C SER A 81 -12.54 -4.13 -0.95
N HIS A 82 -11.82 -3.37 -0.12
CA HIS A 82 -10.81 -2.42 -0.57
C HIS A 82 -9.39 -2.97 -0.37
N LEU A 83 -9.19 -4.23 -0.79
CA LEU A 83 -7.84 -4.73 -0.93
C LEU A 83 -7.14 -3.99 -2.06
N SER A 84 -5.89 -3.68 -1.82
CA SER A 84 -5.04 -3.02 -2.78
C SER A 84 -3.71 -3.73 -2.91
N ILE A 85 -3.05 -3.54 -4.05
CA ILE A 85 -1.71 -4.05 -4.29
C ILE A 85 -0.85 -2.94 -4.87
N ARG A 86 0.33 -2.78 -4.29
CA ARG A 86 1.40 -1.96 -4.86
C ARG A 86 2.47 -2.87 -5.43
N LYS A 87 2.89 -2.59 -6.68
CA LYS A 87 4.02 -3.24 -7.33
C LYS A 87 4.84 -2.18 -8.07
N GLY A 88 6.07 -1.96 -7.61
CA GLY A 88 6.89 -0.86 -8.07
C GLY A 88 6.19 0.50 -7.87
N GLU A 89 6.10 1.29 -8.94
CA GLU A 89 5.41 2.59 -8.95
C GLU A 89 3.88 2.48 -9.07
N TRP A 90 3.32 1.31 -9.33
CA TRP A 90 1.89 1.14 -9.56
C TRP A 90 1.14 0.70 -8.30
N MET A 91 0.00 1.35 -8.05
CA MET A 91 -0.95 1.01 -7.00
C MET A 91 -2.31 0.73 -7.62
N TYR A 92 -2.84 -0.48 -7.40
CA TYR A 92 -4.19 -0.87 -7.78
C TYR A 92 -5.05 -1.04 -6.52
N ILE A 93 -6.25 -0.47 -6.52
CA ILE A 93 -7.25 -0.60 -5.46
C ILE A 93 -8.50 -1.22 -6.07
N GLY A 94 -8.91 -2.41 -5.62
CA GLY A 94 -9.98 -3.21 -6.20
C GLY A 94 -11.40 -2.70 -5.92
N ALA A 95 -11.58 -1.42 -5.59
CA ALA A 95 -12.86 -0.80 -5.29
C ALA A 95 -12.80 0.73 -5.48
N GLN A 96 -13.96 1.38 -5.46
CA GLN A 96 -14.08 2.85 -5.47
C GLN A 96 -13.84 3.44 -4.08
N GLY A 97 -13.15 4.57 -4.00
CA GLY A 97 -12.89 5.30 -2.77
C GLY A 97 -11.84 4.65 -1.86
N GLY A 98 -11.64 5.20 -0.67
CA GLY A 98 -10.57 4.82 0.25
C GLY A 98 -10.88 3.62 1.16
N GLY A 99 -12.11 3.13 1.22
CA GLY A 99 -12.46 2.00 2.08
C GLY A 99 -12.45 2.28 3.57
N GLY A 100 -12.40 3.54 3.98
CA GLY A 100 -12.55 3.97 5.36
C GLY A 100 -14.00 3.98 5.85
N PHE A 101 -14.23 4.57 7.02
CA PHE A 101 -15.59 4.71 7.57
C PHE A 101 -16.41 5.70 6.76
N THR A 102 -17.48 5.20 6.15
CA THR A 102 -18.42 6.01 5.35
C THR A 102 -19.74 6.26 6.04
N SER A 103 -19.98 5.65 7.20
CA SER A 103 -21.25 5.78 7.93
C SER A 103 -21.17 6.86 9.00
N GLY A 104 -22.27 7.58 9.20
CA GLY A 104 -22.39 8.77 10.04
C GLY A 104 -22.04 8.64 11.52
N LYS A 105 -21.73 7.46 12.05
CA LYS A 105 -21.32 7.29 13.46
C LYS A 105 -19.97 7.94 13.78
N HIS A 106 -19.08 8.05 12.82
CA HIS A 106 -17.73 8.61 12.97
C HIS A 106 -17.53 9.90 12.16
N GLY A 107 -18.58 10.37 11.49
CA GLY A 107 -18.49 11.46 10.53
C GLY A 107 -17.88 11.03 9.19
N ALA A 108 -18.29 11.71 8.12
CA ALA A 108 -17.82 11.39 6.76
C ALA A 108 -16.31 11.66 6.56
N GLN A 109 -15.73 12.53 7.36
CA GLN A 109 -14.32 12.91 7.33
C GLN A 109 -13.41 11.99 8.14
N ALA A 110 -13.99 11.16 9.02
CA ALA A 110 -13.19 10.30 9.86
C ALA A 110 -12.69 9.07 9.08
N PHE A 111 -11.41 8.75 9.26
CA PHE A 111 -10.82 7.49 8.82
C PHE A 111 -10.95 7.17 7.31
N GLY A 112 -10.75 8.19 6.44
CA GLY A 112 -10.47 7.94 5.03
C GLY A 112 -11.68 7.62 4.15
N GLY A 113 -12.83 8.18 4.38
CA GLY A 113 -13.91 8.16 3.38
C GLY A 113 -13.69 9.19 2.26
N PRO A 114 -14.49 9.16 1.18
CA PRO A 114 -14.41 10.15 0.11
C PRO A 114 -14.45 11.60 0.59
N ALA A 115 -15.21 11.90 1.65
CA ALA A 115 -15.26 13.21 2.24
C ALA A 115 -13.94 13.65 2.91
N ALA A 116 -13.08 12.72 3.32
CA ALA A 116 -11.79 13.05 3.89
C ALA A 116 -10.86 13.71 2.87
N ILE A 117 -10.93 13.35 1.61
CA ILE A 117 -10.19 13.98 0.50
C ILE A 117 -10.51 15.48 0.45
N SER A 118 -11.80 15.82 0.39
CA SER A 118 -12.24 17.23 0.33
C SER A 118 -11.92 17.98 1.63
N PHE A 119 -12.13 17.35 2.80
CA PHE A 119 -11.82 17.94 4.09
C PHE A 119 -10.32 18.26 4.25
N ALA A 120 -9.45 17.37 3.75
CA ALA A 120 -7.99 17.56 3.78
C ALA A 120 -7.49 18.56 2.72
N GLY A 121 -8.37 19.11 1.90
CA GLY A 121 -7.99 19.99 0.80
C GLY A 121 -7.27 19.26 -0.35
N GLN A 122 -7.39 17.94 -0.42
CA GLN A 122 -6.86 17.14 -1.50
C GLN A 122 -7.87 17.02 -2.64
N ILE A 123 -7.39 16.58 -3.79
CA ILE A 123 -8.23 16.30 -4.96
C ILE A 123 -8.05 14.85 -5.38
N ASN A 124 -9.10 14.28 -5.97
CA ASN A 124 -9.07 12.97 -6.62
C ASN A 124 -10.11 12.98 -7.75
N SER A 125 -9.76 12.46 -8.92
CA SER A 125 -10.61 12.50 -10.12
C SER A 125 -11.96 11.81 -9.96
N ASP A 126 -12.07 10.87 -9.03
CA ASP A 126 -13.28 10.10 -8.79
C ASP A 126 -14.17 10.71 -7.70
N ILE A 127 -13.75 11.85 -7.10
CA ILE A 127 -14.44 12.45 -5.96
C ILE A 127 -14.78 13.90 -6.21
N GLU A 128 -16.05 14.22 -6.07
CA GLU A 128 -16.58 15.57 -6.10
C GLU A 128 -17.45 15.83 -4.87
N ASN A 129 -17.28 16.97 -4.23
CA ASN A 129 -18.03 17.38 -3.03
C ASN A 129 -18.03 16.30 -1.90
N GLY A 130 -16.93 15.53 -1.76
CA GLY A 130 -16.81 14.48 -0.78
C GLY A 130 -17.60 13.21 -1.09
N GLN A 131 -18.07 13.04 -2.31
CA GLN A 131 -18.80 11.88 -2.79
C GLN A 131 -18.08 11.27 -3.99
N ILE A 132 -18.23 9.96 -4.18
CA ILE A 132 -17.77 9.28 -5.39
C ILE A 132 -18.68 9.72 -6.54
N THR A 133 -18.07 10.13 -7.65
CA THR A 133 -18.82 10.56 -8.85
C THR A 133 -19.52 9.38 -9.52
N GLU A 134 -20.61 9.64 -10.23
CA GLU A 134 -21.35 8.60 -10.96
C GLU A 134 -20.54 7.98 -12.11
N VAL A 135 -19.56 8.70 -12.60
CA VAL A 135 -18.68 8.28 -13.71
C VAL A 135 -17.37 7.64 -13.22
N ALA A 136 -17.17 7.50 -11.91
CA ALA A 136 -15.97 6.89 -11.36
C ALA A 136 -15.87 5.42 -11.80
N SER A 137 -14.66 5.02 -12.21
CA SER A 137 -14.35 3.64 -12.58
C SER A 137 -14.61 2.66 -11.42
N PRO A 138 -14.88 1.36 -11.68
CA PRO A 138 -15.22 0.39 -10.63
C PRO A 138 -14.06 0.10 -9.66
N ALA A 139 -12.84 0.44 -10.06
CA ALA A 139 -11.61 0.28 -9.29
C ALA A 139 -10.65 1.43 -9.62
N GLN A 140 -9.47 1.44 -9.00
CA GLN A 140 -8.55 2.56 -9.12
C GLN A 140 -7.16 2.07 -9.48
N LEU A 141 -6.46 2.83 -10.31
CA LEU A 141 -5.05 2.62 -10.65
C LEU A 141 -4.29 3.95 -10.56
N TYR A 142 -3.16 3.95 -9.88
CA TYR A 142 -2.31 5.13 -9.72
C TYR A 142 -0.85 4.80 -10.05
N ASN A 143 -0.12 5.78 -10.57
CA ASN A 143 1.33 5.73 -10.69
C ASN A 143 1.93 6.61 -9.60
N LEU A 144 2.45 6.02 -8.53
CA LEU A 144 2.90 6.74 -7.33
C LEU A 144 4.21 7.51 -7.51
N GLU A 145 4.97 7.24 -8.57
CA GLU A 145 6.15 8.03 -8.91
C GLU A 145 5.75 9.39 -9.51
N LYS A 146 4.70 9.39 -10.36
CA LYS A 146 4.23 10.60 -11.05
C LYS A 146 3.14 11.34 -10.28
N ASP A 147 2.34 10.59 -9.52
CA ASP A 147 1.20 11.08 -8.76
C ASP A 147 1.18 10.44 -7.35
N PRO A 148 2.11 10.82 -6.47
CA PRO A 148 2.18 10.28 -5.11
C PRO A 148 0.96 10.63 -4.24
N SER A 149 0.20 11.64 -4.64
CA SER A 149 -1.02 12.07 -3.96
C SER A 149 -2.28 11.38 -4.46
N GLN A 150 -2.16 10.52 -5.48
CA GLN A 150 -3.28 9.75 -6.06
C GLN A 150 -4.44 10.63 -6.51
N THR A 151 -4.11 11.70 -7.23
CA THR A 151 -5.07 12.70 -7.68
C THR A 151 -5.86 12.27 -8.92
N THR A 152 -5.28 11.39 -9.74
CA THR A 152 -5.84 10.99 -11.03
C THR A 152 -5.93 9.48 -11.14
N ASN A 153 -7.16 8.95 -11.20
CA ASN A 153 -7.38 7.53 -11.47
C ASN A 153 -7.06 7.18 -12.92
N LEU A 154 -6.09 6.31 -13.13
CA LEU A 154 -5.61 5.88 -14.44
C LEU A 154 -6.26 4.56 -14.93
N TYR A 155 -7.29 4.09 -14.26
CA TYR A 155 -7.93 2.78 -14.53
C TYR A 155 -8.28 2.59 -16.00
N GLU A 156 -8.95 3.57 -16.62
CA GLU A 156 -9.38 3.49 -18.02
C GLU A 156 -8.22 3.68 -19.00
N GLN A 157 -7.13 4.34 -18.56
CA GLN A 157 -5.99 4.67 -19.45
C GLN A 157 -5.02 3.50 -19.61
N PHE A 158 -4.93 2.61 -18.61
CA PHE A 158 -3.98 1.50 -18.58
C PHE A 158 -4.65 0.14 -18.30
N PRO A 159 -5.56 -0.32 -19.17
CA PRO A 159 -6.35 -1.54 -18.92
C PRO A 159 -5.49 -2.81 -18.80
N GLU A 160 -4.34 -2.89 -19.47
CA GLU A 160 -3.46 -4.06 -19.35
C GLU A 160 -2.75 -4.08 -18.00
N LYS A 161 -2.36 -2.91 -17.45
CA LYS A 161 -1.80 -2.82 -16.10
C LYS A 161 -2.85 -3.16 -15.04
N VAL A 162 -4.09 -2.73 -15.22
CA VAL A 162 -5.22 -3.10 -14.37
C VAL A 162 -5.37 -4.62 -14.32
N LYS A 163 -5.42 -5.29 -15.49
CA LYS A 163 -5.55 -6.77 -15.56
C LYS A 163 -4.38 -7.50 -14.89
N GLU A 164 -3.16 -7.00 -15.09
CA GLU A 164 -1.95 -7.56 -14.44
C GLU A 164 -2.09 -7.53 -12.92
N LEU A 165 -2.36 -6.35 -12.36
CA LEU A 165 -2.41 -6.16 -10.91
C LEU A 165 -3.65 -6.78 -10.27
N GLU A 166 -4.79 -6.76 -10.95
CA GLU A 166 -6.00 -7.47 -10.50
C GLU A 166 -5.76 -8.97 -10.42
N LYS A 167 -5.14 -9.56 -11.44
CA LYS A 167 -4.78 -11.00 -11.44
C LYS A 167 -3.83 -11.33 -10.30
N LEU A 168 -2.81 -10.48 -10.08
CA LEU A 168 -1.85 -10.67 -9.01
C LEU A 168 -2.54 -10.56 -7.64
N LEU A 169 -3.39 -9.55 -7.42
CA LEU A 169 -4.17 -9.41 -6.19
C LEU A 169 -5.07 -10.62 -5.93
N LYS A 170 -5.74 -11.15 -6.96
CA LYS A 170 -6.55 -12.37 -6.85
C LYS A 170 -5.75 -13.58 -6.41
N SER A 171 -4.53 -13.76 -6.93
CA SER A 171 -3.67 -14.87 -6.49
C SER A 171 -3.32 -14.80 -5.00
N TYR A 172 -3.08 -13.60 -4.47
CA TYR A 172 -2.89 -13.41 -3.02
C TYR A 172 -4.16 -13.70 -2.21
N GLN A 173 -5.33 -13.31 -2.71
CA GLN A 173 -6.61 -13.62 -2.05
C GLN A 173 -6.85 -15.14 -1.97
N GLU A 174 -6.56 -15.88 -3.04
CA GLU A 174 -6.67 -17.34 -3.09
C GLU A 174 -5.71 -18.00 -2.10
N LEU A 175 -4.45 -17.58 -2.05
CA LEU A 175 -3.45 -18.07 -1.10
C LEU A 175 -3.84 -17.81 0.36
N ALA A 176 -4.49 -16.69 0.64
CA ALA A 176 -4.98 -16.33 1.96
C ALA A 176 -6.32 -16.98 2.33
N GLY A 177 -6.94 -17.76 1.44
CA GLY A 177 -8.28 -18.33 1.63
C GLY A 177 -9.40 -17.28 1.66
N ILE A 178 -9.16 -16.09 1.13
CA ILE A 178 -10.13 -15.01 1.00
C ILE A 178 -10.85 -15.18 -0.33
N THR A 179 -11.72 -16.17 -0.42
CA THR A 179 -12.65 -16.32 -1.55
C THR A 179 -13.92 -15.54 -1.27
N LYS A 180 -14.49 -14.94 -2.33
CA LYS A 180 -15.80 -14.24 -2.27
C LYS A 180 -16.92 -15.21 -1.98
#